data_abafe87f31be1666bcc1d3c1da78ffaa
#
_entry.id   abafe87f31be1666bcc1d3c1da78ffaa
#
_cell.length_a   1.000
_cell.length_b   1.000
_cell.length_c   1.000
_cell.angle_alpha   90.00
_cell.angle_beta   90.00
_cell.angle_gamma   90.00
#
_symmetry.space_group_name_H-M   'P 1'
#
loop_
_entity.id
_entity.type
_entity.pdbx_description
1 polymer ?
#
loop_
_entity_poly.entity_id
_entity_poly.type
_entity_poly.pdbx_seq_one_letter_code
_entity_poly.pdbx_strand_id
1 'polypeptide(L)'
;DHRDLHSFPTRRSSDLVTEDTPENREQAYYDMAWLTENMIMRNRTHGGYKVLLDELWEFCEQFNADMVILWEHMSCKALDGMHGLFEERAREHGIHLIWVTHDLFDPRVVSRQGVRQQVNDYMRTVMQEEPVDPSLEILKDDKSW
;
A
#
# COMPACT_ATOMS: atom_id res chain seq x y z
N ASP A 1 -7.27 25.97 3.47
CA ASP A 1 -6.95 25.53 4.83
C ASP A 1 -5.97 24.35 4.73
N HIS A 2 -4.70 24.69 4.63
CA HIS A 2 -3.61 23.71 4.64
C HIS A 2 -3.51 23.15 6.05
N ARG A 3 -4.24 22.09 6.32
CA ARG A 3 -4.00 21.28 7.52
C ARG A 3 -2.62 20.68 7.36
N ASP A 4 -1.70 21.12 8.22
CA ASP A 4 -0.34 20.60 8.30
C ASP A 4 -0.38 19.06 8.39
N LEU A 5 -0.12 18.40 7.28
CA LEU A 5 0.07 16.94 7.20
C LEU A 5 1.31 16.48 7.99
N HIS A 6 2.04 17.39 8.60
CA HIS A 6 3.28 17.12 9.33
C HIS A 6 3.13 17.04 10.85
N SER A 7 1.95 17.27 11.40
CA SER A 7 1.71 17.07 12.83
C SER A 7 1.04 15.74 13.11
N PHE A 8 1.67 14.63 12.74
CA PHE A 8 1.40 13.41 13.47
C PHE A 8 1.82 13.68 14.93
N PRO A 9 0.90 13.63 15.89
CA PRO A 9 1.30 13.74 17.27
C PRO A 9 2.23 12.56 17.54
N THR A 10 3.48 12.90 17.85
CA THR A 10 4.53 11.96 18.27
C THR A 10 4.26 11.40 19.67
N ARG A 11 3.01 11.41 20.14
CA ARG A 11 2.64 10.74 21.37
C ARG A 11 2.77 9.23 21.14
N ARG A 12 3.81 8.67 21.72
CA ARG A 12 3.95 7.22 21.82
C ARG A 12 2.78 6.67 22.63
N SER A 13 2.31 5.48 22.32
CA SER A 13 1.29 4.80 23.11
C SER A 13 1.67 4.64 24.60
N SER A 14 2.95 4.76 24.94
CA SER A 14 3.48 4.80 26.31
C SER A 14 3.19 6.12 27.04
N ASP A 15 2.84 7.18 26.35
CA ASP A 15 2.49 8.46 26.92
C ASP A 15 0.99 8.56 27.25
N LEU A 16 0.25 7.51 26.89
CA LEU A 16 -1.16 7.36 27.16
C LEU A 16 -1.33 6.79 28.57
N VAL A 17 -1.78 7.62 29.49
CA VAL A 17 -2.28 7.24 30.82
C VAL A 17 -1.24 6.62 31.76
N THR A 18 -0.59 7.45 32.53
CA THR A 18 0.30 7.01 33.62
C THR A 18 -0.45 6.63 34.90
N GLU A 19 -1.67 7.12 35.08
CA GLU A 19 -2.50 6.87 36.27
C GLU A 19 -3.95 6.58 35.85
N ASP A 20 -4.57 5.61 36.50
CA ASP A 20 -5.96 5.21 36.26
C ASP A 20 -6.94 6.12 37.07
N THR A 21 -7.12 7.34 36.57
CA THR A 21 -8.12 8.28 37.06
C THR A 21 -9.30 8.38 36.08
N PRO A 22 -10.51 8.79 36.57
CA PRO A 22 -11.66 8.96 35.68
C PRO A 22 -11.38 9.91 34.48
N GLU A 23 -10.69 11.01 34.77
CA GLU A 23 -10.34 12.03 33.77
C GLU A 23 -9.37 11.47 32.73
N ASN A 24 -8.37 10.70 33.17
CA ASN A 24 -7.40 10.06 32.28
C ASN A 24 -8.05 8.99 31.41
N ARG A 25 -9.04 8.27 31.93
CA ARG A 25 -9.82 7.28 31.12
C ARG A 25 -10.62 7.98 30.04
N GLU A 26 -11.29 9.08 30.38
CA GLU A 26 -12.05 9.85 29.39
C GLU A 26 -11.11 10.38 28.30
N GLN A 27 -9.98 10.96 28.66
CA GLN A 27 -8.97 11.43 27.72
C GLN A 27 -8.44 10.29 26.84
N ALA A 28 -8.19 9.11 27.39
CA ALA A 28 -7.73 7.95 26.63
C ALA A 28 -8.75 7.52 25.56
N TYR A 29 -10.06 7.60 25.85
CA TYR A 29 -11.09 7.33 24.84
C TYR A 29 -11.08 8.35 23.71
N TYR A 30 -10.90 9.64 24.01
CA TYR A 30 -10.76 10.67 22.98
C TYR A 30 -9.50 10.46 22.14
N ASP A 31 -8.38 10.11 22.76
CA ASP A 31 -7.12 9.87 22.06
C ASP A 31 -7.24 8.63 21.14
N MET A 32 -7.89 7.56 21.58
CA MET A 32 -8.18 6.38 20.77
C MET A 32 -9.12 6.70 19.60
N ALA A 33 -10.17 7.47 19.86
CA ALA A 33 -11.10 7.90 18.82
C ALA A 33 -10.38 8.76 17.78
N TRP A 34 -9.52 9.67 18.21
CA TRP A 34 -8.72 10.51 17.32
C TRP A 34 -7.74 9.70 16.48
N LEU A 35 -7.03 8.73 17.08
CA LEU A 35 -6.15 7.82 16.36
C LEU A 35 -6.93 7.04 15.29
N THR A 36 -8.09 6.52 15.65
CA THR A 36 -8.94 5.77 14.73
C THR A 36 -9.44 6.67 13.60
N GLU A 37 -9.83 7.91 13.91
CA GLU A 37 -10.29 8.91 12.93
C GLU A 37 -9.21 9.20 11.87
N ASN A 38 -7.95 9.24 12.28
CA ASN A 38 -6.82 9.59 11.42
C ASN A 38 -6.11 8.37 10.81
N MET A 39 -6.62 7.16 11.02
CA MET A 39 -6.08 5.96 10.35
C MET A 39 -6.32 6.03 8.83
N ILE A 40 -5.27 5.86 8.06
CA ILE A 40 -5.33 5.85 6.59
C ILE A 40 -6.34 4.83 6.08
N MET A 41 -6.36 3.63 6.65
CA MET A 41 -7.30 2.58 6.23
C MET A 41 -8.76 2.97 6.48
N ARG A 42 -9.06 3.68 7.56
CA ARG A 42 -10.42 4.16 7.82
C ARG A 42 -10.86 5.17 6.76
N ASN A 43 -10.03 6.15 6.48
CA ASN A 43 -10.33 7.17 5.50
C ASN A 43 -10.58 6.56 4.12
N ARG A 44 -9.78 5.58 3.72
CA ARG A 44 -9.95 4.87 2.45
C ARG A 44 -11.21 4.02 2.40
N THR A 45 -11.56 3.34 3.49
CA THR A 45 -12.78 2.50 3.53
C THR A 45 -14.06 3.31 3.60
N HIS A 46 -14.07 4.48 4.23
CA HIS A 46 -15.23 5.36 4.31
C HIS A 46 -15.42 6.26 3.09
N GLY A 47 -14.35 6.61 2.40
CA GLY A 47 -14.40 7.41 1.17
C GLY A 47 -14.86 6.65 -0.08
N GLY A 48 -15.01 5.34 0.02
CA GLY A 48 -15.33 4.46 -1.10
C GLY A 48 -14.16 4.27 -2.07
N TYR A 49 -14.39 3.49 -3.12
CA TYR A 49 -13.35 3.09 -4.08
C TYR A 49 -12.70 4.27 -4.82
N LYS A 50 -13.45 5.35 -5.01
CA LYS A 50 -12.94 6.54 -5.73
C LYS A 50 -11.77 7.20 -5.02
N VAL A 51 -11.78 7.22 -3.69
CA VAL A 51 -10.68 7.83 -2.92
C VAL A 51 -9.36 7.13 -3.20
N LEU A 52 -9.37 5.79 -3.26
CA LEU A 52 -8.17 5.02 -3.59
C LEU A 52 -7.69 5.28 -5.02
N LEU A 53 -8.62 5.34 -5.97
CA LEU A 53 -8.28 5.59 -7.37
C LEU A 53 -7.74 7.00 -7.56
N ASP A 54 -8.45 8.00 -7.05
CA ASP A 54 -8.08 9.41 -7.24
C ASP A 54 -6.72 9.71 -6.59
N GLU A 55 -6.46 9.20 -5.37
CA GLU A 55 -5.19 9.35 -4.67
C GLU A 55 -4.02 8.69 -5.43
N LEU A 56 -4.23 7.48 -5.96
CA LEU A 56 -3.19 6.79 -6.72
C LEU A 56 -2.80 7.56 -7.99
N TRP A 57 -3.78 8.02 -8.76
CA TRP A 57 -3.51 8.73 -10.01
C TRP A 57 -2.94 10.11 -9.76
N GLU A 58 -3.35 10.80 -8.70
CA GLU A 58 -2.71 12.04 -8.26
C GLU A 58 -1.22 11.82 -7.95
N PHE A 59 -0.87 10.73 -7.26
CA PHE A 59 0.54 10.37 -7.05
C PHE A 59 1.26 10.07 -8.36
N CYS A 60 0.66 9.33 -9.26
CA CYS A 60 1.25 9.05 -10.56
C CYS A 60 1.59 10.33 -11.33
N GLU A 61 0.69 11.30 -11.31
CA GLU A 61 0.91 12.60 -11.95
C GLU A 61 2.00 13.42 -11.24
N GLN A 62 1.95 13.49 -9.89
CA GLN A 62 2.94 14.25 -9.11
C GLN A 62 4.36 13.72 -9.26
N PHE A 63 4.52 12.41 -9.34
CA PHE A 63 5.82 11.74 -9.45
C PHE A 63 6.21 11.39 -10.89
N ASN A 64 5.38 11.71 -11.86
CA ASN A 64 5.57 11.35 -13.27
C ASN A 64 5.87 9.84 -13.42
N ALA A 65 5.01 9.02 -12.84
CA ALA A 65 5.21 7.57 -12.82
C ALA A 65 4.78 6.94 -14.15
N ASP A 66 5.62 6.07 -14.70
CA ASP A 66 5.33 5.30 -15.91
C ASP A 66 4.66 3.96 -15.59
N MET A 67 4.85 3.47 -14.38
CA MET A 67 4.36 2.17 -13.94
C MET A 67 3.92 2.20 -12.47
N VAL A 68 2.91 1.39 -12.17
CA VAL A 68 2.42 1.13 -10.81
C VAL A 68 2.51 -0.35 -10.51
N ILE A 69 3.10 -0.70 -9.38
CA ILE A 69 3.05 -2.04 -8.82
C ILE A 69 2.06 -2.03 -7.66
N LEU A 70 0.91 -2.67 -7.85
CA LEU A 70 -0.07 -2.83 -6.80
C LEU A 70 0.19 -4.15 -6.06
N TRP A 71 0.48 -4.00 -4.77
CA TRP A 71 0.71 -5.11 -3.88
C TRP A 71 -0.59 -5.48 -3.17
N GLU A 72 -1.12 -6.66 -3.46
CA GLU A 72 -2.40 -7.10 -2.92
C GLU A 72 -2.29 -8.33 -2.03
N HIS A 73 -3.10 -8.38 -1.00
CA HIS A 73 -3.26 -9.59 -0.19
C HIS A 73 -4.34 -10.47 -0.81
N MET A 74 -4.03 -11.75 -1.07
CA MET A 74 -4.90 -12.72 -1.76
C MET A 74 -6.31 -12.90 -1.15
N SER A 75 -6.52 -12.49 0.09
CA SER A 75 -7.83 -12.56 0.76
C SER A 75 -8.49 -11.19 0.95
N CYS A 76 -7.92 -10.13 0.37
CA CYS A 76 -8.49 -8.79 0.46
C CYS A 76 -9.57 -8.57 -0.61
N LYS A 77 -10.79 -9.08 -0.35
CA LYS A 77 -11.90 -8.99 -1.30
C LYS A 77 -12.24 -7.57 -1.76
N ALA A 78 -11.92 -6.57 -0.93
CA ALA A 78 -12.15 -5.17 -1.29
C ALA A 78 -11.23 -4.73 -2.42
N LEU A 79 -9.95 -5.06 -2.34
CA LEU A 79 -8.97 -4.72 -3.37
C LEU A 79 -9.12 -5.61 -4.61
N ASP A 80 -9.28 -6.93 -4.40
CA ASP A 80 -9.51 -7.90 -5.49
C ASP A 80 -10.72 -7.50 -6.36
N GLY A 81 -11.80 -7.03 -5.72
CA GLY A 81 -13.00 -6.58 -6.43
C GLY A 81 -12.80 -5.30 -7.25
N MET A 82 -11.69 -4.60 -7.08
CA MET A 82 -11.41 -3.34 -7.76
C MET A 82 -10.42 -3.47 -8.93
N HIS A 83 -9.89 -4.65 -9.23
CA HIS A 83 -8.92 -4.87 -10.31
C HIS A 83 -9.34 -4.21 -11.62
N GLY A 84 -10.56 -4.48 -12.10
CA GLY A 84 -11.05 -3.92 -13.34
C GLY A 84 -11.09 -2.39 -13.37
N LEU A 85 -11.40 -1.77 -12.22
CA LEU A 85 -11.43 -0.31 -12.10
C LEU A 85 -10.02 0.30 -12.18
N PHE A 86 -9.05 -0.34 -11.50
CA PHE A 86 -7.65 0.10 -11.58
C PHE A 86 -7.09 -0.08 -12.99
N GLU A 87 -7.37 -1.20 -13.64
CA GLU A 87 -6.90 -1.46 -15.01
C GLU A 87 -7.52 -0.50 -16.03
N GLU A 88 -8.81 -0.18 -15.88
CA GLU A 88 -9.47 0.81 -16.74
C GLU A 88 -8.81 2.17 -16.60
N ARG A 89 -8.60 2.63 -15.36
CA ARG A 89 -7.94 3.90 -15.10
C ARG A 89 -6.49 3.92 -15.55
N ALA A 90 -5.74 2.84 -15.34
CA ALA A 90 -4.38 2.74 -15.83
C ALA A 90 -4.29 2.93 -17.35
N ARG A 91 -5.21 2.31 -18.10
CA ARG A 91 -5.32 2.52 -19.54
C ARG A 91 -5.67 3.94 -19.93
N GLU A 92 -6.59 4.58 -19.21
CA GLU A 92 -6.98 5.97 -19.45
C GLU A 92 -5.82 6.94 -19.25
N HIS A 93 -4.97 6.70 -18.23
CA HIS A 93 -3.80 7.52 -17.91
C HIS A 93 -2.54 7.11 -18.70
N GLY A 94 -2.58 6.01 -19.46
CA GLY A 94 -1.41 5.49 -20.18
C GLY A 94 -0.31 4.95 -19.26
N ILE A 95 -0.67 4.51 -18.07
CA ILE A 95 0.23 4.00 -17.05
C ILE A 95 0.20 2.47 -17.05
N HIS A 96 1.38 1.86 -16.96
CA HIS A 96 1.51 0.42 -16.82
C HIS A 96 1.15 -0.03 -15.41
N LEU A 97 0.35 -1.09 -15.30
CA LEU A 97 -0.10 -1.62 -14.02
C LEU A 97 0.24 -3.10 -13.90
N ILE A 98 0.88 -3.49 -12.81
CA ILE A 98 1.12 -4.88 -12.46
C ILE A 98 0.58 -5.18 -11.06
N TRP A 99 -0.14 -6.29 -10.94
CA TRP A 99 -0.62 -6.83 -9.67
C TRP A 99 0.36 -7.86 -9.14
N VAL A 100 0.80 -7.67 -7.91
CA VAL A 100 1.62 -8.64 -7.18
C VAL A 100 0.83 -9.16 -6.00
N THR A 101 0.36 -10.39 -6.13
CA THR A 101 -0.41 -11.05 -5.08
C THR A 101 0.53 -11.65 -4.03
N HIS A 102 0.22 -11.46 -2.76
CA HIS A 102 0.95 -12.02 -1.64
C HIS A 102 0.01 -12.53 -0.54
N ASP A 103 0.57 -13.28 0.40
CA ASP A 103 -0.09 -13.65 1.64
C ASP A 103 0.75 -13.14 2.83
N LEU A 104 0.10 -12.39 3.73
CA LEU A 104 0.74 -11.86 4.93
C LEU A 104 0.91 -12.92 6.03
N PHE A 105 0.15 -14.00 5.95
CA PHE A 105 0.07 -15.00 7.01
C PHE A 105 0.81 -16.30 6.65
N ASP A 106 0.80 -16.68 5.37
CA ASP A 106 1.45 -17.91 4.92
C ASP A 106 2.58 -17.61 3.91
N PRO A 107 3.83 -17.58 4.36
CA PRO A 107 4.97 -17.29 3.49
C PRO A 107 5.24 -18.36 2.43
N ARG A 108 4.58 -19.52 2.51
CA ARG A 108 4.74 -20.60 1.53
C ARG A 108 3.99 -20.33 0.23
N VAL A 109 3.01 -19.43 0.27
CA VAL A 109 2.13 -19.15 -0.89
C VAL A 109 2.85 -18.34 -1.97
N VAL A 110 3.75 -17.44 -1.56
CA VAL A 110 4.45 -16.54 -2.47
C VAL A 110 5.94 -16.51 -2.16
N SER A 111 6.76 -16.82 -3.16
CA SER A 111 8.21 -16.74 -3.03
C SER A 111 8.75 -15.40 -3.54
N ARG A 112 9.84 -14.91 -2.93
CA ARG A 112 10.55 -13.73 -3.40
C ARG A 112 11.00 -13.87 -4.86
N GLN A 113 11.48 -15.05 -5.22
CA GLN A 113 11.89 -15.35 -6.58
C GLN A 113 10.71 -15.25 -7.55
N GLY A 114 9.52 -15.77 -7.17
CA GLY A 114 8.31 -15.67 -7.99
C GLY A 114 7.89 -14.24 -8.24
N VAL A 115 7.92 -13.40 -7.19
CA VAL A 115 7.61 -11.97 -7.32
C VAL A 115 8.61 -11.25 -8.24
N ARG A 116 9.91 -11.47 -8.04
CA ARG A 116 10.94 -10.88 -8.91
C ARG A 116 10.77 -11.32 -10.36
N GLN A 117 10.53 -12.62 -10.57
CA GLN A 117 10.31 -13.13 -11.93
C GLN A 117 9.09 -12.47 -12.57
N GLN A 118 7.98 -12.36 -11.85
CA GLN A 118 6.77 -11.71 -12.35
C GLN A 118 7.04 -10.25 -12.78
N VAL A 119 7.76 -9.49 -11.96
CA VAL A 119 8.10 -8.10 -12.26
C VAL A 119 9.08 -8.04 -13.45
N ASN A 120 10.12 -8.87 -13.45
CA ASN A 120 11.10 -8.90 -14.54
C ASN A 120 10.47 -9.30 -15.87
N ASP A 121 9.59 -10.30 -15.87
CA ASP A 121 8.88 -10.72 -17.07
C ASP A 121 7.99 -9.60 -17.61
N TYR A 122 7.30 -8.88 -16.72
CA TYR A 122 6.51 -7.72 -17.13
C TYR A 122 7.39 -6.61 -17.72
N MET A 123 8.49 -6.26 -17.06
CA MET A 123 9.43 -5.25 -17.55
C MET A 123 9.95 -5.59 -18.96
N ARG A 124 10.34 -6.85 -19.19
CA ARG A 124 10.85 -7.28 -20.50
C ARG A 124 9.79 -7.37 -21.58
N THR A 125 8.63 -7.95 -21.24
CA THR A 125 7.61 -8.28 -22.25
C THR A 125 6.68 -7.12 -22.57
N VAL A 126 6.35 -6.31 -21.56
CA VAL A 126 5.40 -5.21 -21.69
C VAL A 126 6.11 -3.87 -21.82
N MET A 127 7.04 -3.58 -20.90
CA MET A 127 7.80 -2.33 -20.92
C MET A 127 8.95 -2.34 -21.94
N GLN A 128 9.38 -3.52 -22.39
CA GLN A 128 10.53 -3.73 -23.29
C GLN A 128 11.85 -3.18 -22.73
N GLU A 129 11.98 -3.23 -21.41
CA GLU A 129 13.14 -2.76 -20.66
C GLU A 129 13.99 -3.94 -20.17
N GLU A 130 15.30 -3.76 -20.23
CA GLU A 130 16.27 -4.72 -19.70
C GLU A 130 16.78 -4.26 -18.33
N PRO A 131 17.17 -5.20 -17.44
CA PRO A 131 17.65 -4.83 -16.13
C PRO A 131 18.95 -4.04 -16.20
N VAL A 132 19.05 -2.99 -15.40
CA VAL A 132 20.27 -2.16 -15.29
C VAL A 132 21.45 -2.99 -14.78
N ASP A 133 21.20 -3.95 -13.90
CA ASP A 133 22.19 -4.89 -13.39
C ASP A 133 21.67 -6.33 -13.55
N PRO A 134 22.07 -7.06 -14.59
CA PRO A 134 21.64 -8.44 -14.82
C PRO A 134 22.03 -9.41 -13.71
N SER A 135 23.04 -9.10 -12.87
CA SER A 135 23.45 -9.97 -11.77
C SER A 135 22.39 -10.04 -10.68
N LEU A 136 21.54 -9.02 -10.54
CA LEU A 136 20.45 -8.98 -9.55
C LEU A 136 19.30 -9.94 -9.89
N GLU A 137 19.18 -10.38 -11.13
CA GLU A 137 18.18 -11.36 -11.53
C GLU A 137 18.44 -12.75 -10.96
N ILE A 138 19.72 -13.06 -10.70
CA ILE A 138 20.20 -14.39 -10.30
C ILE A 138 20.27 -14.52 -8.78
N LEU A 139 19.79 -13.56 -8.02
CA LEU A 139 19.75 -13.64 -6.57
C LEU A 139 18.94 -14.86 -6.15
N LYS A 140 19.64 -15.91 -5.72
CA LYS A 140 19.00 -17.09 -5.13
C LYS A 140 18.39 -16.69 -3.79
N ASP A 141 17.12 -16.94 -3.62
CA ASP A 141 16.49 -16.87 -2.32
C ASP A 141 16.90 -18.11 -1.52
N ASP A 142 18.05 -18.02 -0.85
CA ASP A 142 18.55 -19.10 0.00
C ASP A 142 17.78 -19.20 1.34
N LYS A 143 16.79 -18.34 1.55
CA LYS A 143 15.99 -18.35 2.77
C LYS A 143 14.51 -18.30 2.40
N SER A 144 13.82 -19.40 2.63
CA SER A 144 12.39 -19.35 2.93
C SER A 144 12.19 -18.40 4.13
N TRP A 145 11.15 -17.62 4.07
CA TRP A 145 10.73 -16.72 5.17
C TRP A 145 10.75 -17.42 6.52
#